data_5d6c8885ed3320f4e708ad3ffd70b9c6
#
_entry.id   5d6c8885ed3320f4e708ad3ffd70b9c6
#
_cell.length_a   1.000
_cell.length_b   1.000
_cell.length_c   1.000
_cell.angle_alpha   90.00
_cell.angle_beta   90.00
_cell.angle_gamma   90.00
#
_symmetry.space_group_name_H-M   'P 1'
#
loop_
_entity.id
_entity.type
_entity.pdbx_description
1 polymer ?
#
loop_
_entity_poly.entity_id
_entity_poly.type
_entity_poly.pdbx_seq_one_letter_code
_entity_poly.pdbx_strand_id
1 'polypeptide(L)'
;MNWSLRKLTCKQLMNQLSPLQNMIIPSNGWLKNIRTAIGMTSQQLARRCGVSKQRILRIENDEVLMKTTLATLEKVASQLGCKLVYAIVPEKNLLNIIEEQAERTAIDRLKEISHSMILEDQKVIDKKQQEQIEILKEELIKNNIKTIWQ
;
A
#
# COMPACT_ATOMS: atom_id res chain seq x y z
N MET A 1 -1.12 -19.09 9.97
CA MET A 1 -0.54 -19.28 8.61
C MET A 1 0.95 -19.50 8.79
N ASN A 2 1.49 -20.61 8.30
CA ASN A 2 2.92 -20.88 8.35
C ASN A 2 3.71 -20.02 7.33
N TRP A 3 5.03 -19.97 7.46
CA TRP A 3 5.89 -19.13 6.63
C TRP A 3 5.82 -19.48 5.13
N SER A 4 5.77 -20.76 4.79
CA SER A 4 5.69 -21.21 3.39
C SER A 4 4.40 -20.74 2.71
N LEU A 5 3.26 -20.86 3.39
CA LEU A 5 1.99 -20.38 2.88
C LEU A 5 1.97 -18.85 2.75
N ARG A 6 2.58 -18.14 3.70
CA ARG A 6 2.71 -16.67 3.63
C ARG A 6 3.52 -16.22 2.42
N LYS A 7 4.65 -16.86 2.15
CA LYS A 7 5.46 -16.61 0.94
C LYS A 7 4.63 -16.77 -0.33
N LEU A 8 3.85 -17.86 -0.42
CA LEU A 8 2.98 -18.10 -1.56
C LEU A 8 1.93 -16.99 -1.72
N THR A 9 1.27 -16.63 -0.62
CA THR A 9 0.27 -15.54 -0.63
C THR A 9 0.88 -14.21 -1.07
N CYS A 10 2.05 -13.84 -0.54
CA CYS A 10 2.78 -12.63 -0.96
C CYS A 10 3.08 -12.66 -2.46
N LYS A 11 3.59 -13.79 -2.97
CA LYS A 11 3.90 -13.95 -4.39
C LYS A 11 2.66 -13.83 -5.27
N GLN A 12 1.54 -14.43 -4.88
CA GLN A 12 0.27 -14.32 -5.61
C GLN A 12 -0.24 -12.87 -5.65
N LEU A 13 -0.22 -12.18 -4.50
CA LEU A 13 -0.62 -10.77 -4.43
C LEU A 13 0.30 -9.89 -5.28
N MET A 14 1.61 -10.08 -5.22
CA MET A 14 2.55 -9.34 -6.05
C MET A 14 2.32 -9.55 -7.54
N ASN A 15 2.03 -10.79 -7.98
CA ASN A 15 1.72 -11.07 -9.37
C ASN A 15 0.43 -10.36 -9.85
N GLN A 16 -0.58 -10.23 -8.97
CA GLN A 16 -1.82 -9.51 -9.29
C GLN A 16 -1.63 -8.00 -9.30
N LEU A 17 -0.78 -7.45 -8.43
CA LEU A 17 -0.62 -6.01 -8.23
C LEU A 17 0.52 -5.41 -9.08
N SER A 18 1.50 -6.21 -9.50
CA SER A 18 2.64 -5.71 -10.28
C SER A 18 2.24 -4.98 -11.59
N PRO A 19 1.20 -5.38 -12.33
CA PRO A 19 0.77 -4.62 -13.52
C PRO A 19 0.28 -3.21 -13.19
N LEU A 20 -0.14 -2.98 -11.93
CA LEU A 20 -0.66 -1.69 -11.47
C LEU A 20 0.43 -0.74 -10.94
N GLN A 21 1.64 -1.22 -10.70
CA GLN A 21 2.74 -0.41 -10.15
C GLN A 21 3.11 0.80 -11.04
N ASN A 22 2.95 0.65 -12.35
CA ASN A 22 3.26 1.71 -13.31
C ASN A 22 2.01 2.42 -13.84
N MET A 23 0.86 2.25 -13.18
CA MET A 23 -0.37 2.92 -13.59
C MET A 23 -0.26 4.42 -13.32
N ILE A 24 -0.39 5.21 -14.39
CA ILE A 24 -0.41 6.67 -14.30
C ILE A 24 -1.85 7.14 -14.09
N ILE A 25 -2.09 7.78 -12.97
CA ILE A 25 -3.37 8.42 -12.67
C ILE A 25 -3.42 9.75 -13.42
N PRO A 26 -4.48 10.01 -14.22
CA PRO A 26 -4.61 11.28 -14.92
C PRO A 26 -4.67 12.47 -13.96
N SER A 27 -3.99 13.55 -14.28
CA SER A 27 -3.95 14.77 -13.45
C SER A 27 -5.32 15.39 -13.18
N ASN A 28 -6.28 15.18 -14.09
CA ASN A 28 -7.66 15.65 -13.93
C ASN A 28 -8.63 14.62 -13.34
N GLY A 29 -8.10 13.48 -12.83
CA GLY A 29 -8.91 12.36 -12.35
C GLY A 29 -9.52 11.52 -13.49
N TRP A 30 -9.99 10.34 -13.12
CA TRP A 30 -10.61 9.40 -14.07
C TRP A 30 -12.00 9.85 -14.50
N LEU A 31 -12.84 10.30 -13.56
CA LEU A 31 -14.23 10.68 -13.84
C LEU A 31 -14.31 11.77 -14.91
N LYS A 32 -13.55 12.85 -14.72
CA LYS A 32 -13.54 13.97 -15.67
C LYS A 32 -12.99 13.55 -17.04
N ASN A 33 -11.90 12.79 -17.07
CA ASN A 33 -11.30 12.35 -18.33
C ASN A 33 -12.22 11.40 -19.11
N ILE A 34 -12.82 10.42 -18.45
CA ILE A 34 -13.77 9.51 -19.10
C ILE A 34 -14.98 10.28 -19.62
N ARG A 35 -15.58 11.14 -18.77
CA ARG A 35 -16.73 11.96 -19.15
C ARG A 35 -16.43 12.80 -20.40
N THR A 36 -15.29 13.46 -20.45
CA THR A 36 -14.91 14.31 -21.61
C THR A 36 -14.61 13.47 -22.84
N ALA A 37 -13.95 12.34 -22.69
CA ALA A 37 -13.62 11.43 -23.78
C ALA A 37 -14.86 10.88 -24.50
N ILE A 38 -15.94 10.61 -23.75
CA ILE A 38 -17.23 10.20 -24.35
C ILE A 38 -18.11 11.37 -24.78
N GLY A 39 -17.60 12.61 -24.72
CA GLY A 39 -18.33 13.82 -25.15
C GLY A 39 -19.46 14.26 -24.21
N MET A 40 -19.48 13.77 -22.95
CA MET A 40 -20.53 14.10 -22.01
C MET A 40 -20.21 15.38 -21.21
N THR A 41 -21.18 16.29 -21.13
CA THR A 41 -21.06 17.49 -20.29
C THR A 41 -21.30 17.16 -18.80
N SER A 42 -20.75 17.98 -17.91
CA SER A 42 -21.01 17.84 -16.47
C SER A 42 -22.49 17.98 -16.11
N GLN A 43 -23.24 18.77 -16.90
CA GLN A 43 -24.70 18.91 -16.72
C GLN A 43 -25.44 17.62 -17.10
N GLN A 44 -25.02 16.93 -18.15
CA GLN A 44 -25.61 15.65 -18.56
C GLN A 44 -25.33 14.54 -17.53
N LEU A 45 -24.09 14.48 -17.02
CA LEU A 45 -23.75 13.54 -15.96
C LEU A 45 -24.54 13.84 -14.67
N ALA A 46 -24.67 15.11 -14.31
CA ALA A 46 -25.46 15.56 -13.14
C ALA A 46 -26.91 15.05 -13.20
N ARG A 47 -27.56 15.18 -14.38
CA ARG A 47 -28.92 14.67 -14.59
C ARG A 47 -29.00 13.15 -14.40
N ARG A 48 -28.01 12.40 -14.92
CA ARG A 48 -27.95 10.93 -14.75
C ARG A 48 -27.77 10.53 -13.28
N CYS A 49 -26.95 11.28 -12.55
CA CYS A 49 -26.69 11.02 -11.12
C CYS A 49 -27.82 11.53 -10.21
N GLY A 50 -28.77 12.32 -10.70
CA GLY A 50 -29.81 12.96 -9.90
C GLY A 50 -29.26 14.03 -8.94
N VAL A 51 -28.21 14.75 -9.36
CA VAL A 51 -27.54 15.78 -8.54
C VAL A 51 -27.35 17.08 -9.35
N SER A 52 -26.89 18.14 -8.69
CA SER A 52 -26.55 19.41 -9.38
C SER A 52 -25.24 19.31 -10.16
N LYS A 53 -25.08 20.16 -11.19
CA LYS A 53 -23.82 20.31 -11.93
C LYS A 53 -22.65 20.63 -11.01
N GLN A 54 -22.85 21.52 -10.03
CA GLN A 54 -21.85 21.91 -9.06
C GLN A 54 -21.40 20.72 -8.21
N ARG A 55 -22.31 19.82 -7.89
CA ARG A 55 -21.98 18.58 -7.16
C ARG A 55 -21.07 17.67 -7.98
N ILE A 56 -21.31 17.50 -9.27
CA ILE A 56 -20.41 16.72 -10.17
C ILE A 56 -19.04 17.35 -10.25
N LEU A 57 -18.96 18.66 -10.50
CA LEU A 57 -17.68 19.39 -10.55
C LEU A 57 -16.88 19.23 -9.25
N ARG A 58 -17.57 19.27 -8.11
CA ARG A 58 -16.95 19.05 -6.81
C ARG A 58 -16.45 17.62 -6.66
N ILE A 59 -17.22 16.60 -7.05
CA ILE A 59 -16.81 15.20 -6.98
C ILE A 59 -15.58 14.94 -7.87
N GLU A 60 -15.54 15.48 -9.08
CA GLU A 60 -14.40 15.40 -9.99
C GLU A 60 -13.13 16.03 -9.37
N ASN A 61 -13.27 17.17 -8.70
CA ASN A 61 -12.16 17.80 -7.99
C ASN A 61 -11.75 17.05 -6.73
N ASP A 62 -12.73 16.55 -5.95
CA ASP A 62 -12.49 15.77 -4.73
C ASP A 62 -11.86 14.40 -5.04
N GLU A 63 -12.08 13.83 -6.24
CA GLU A 63 -11.36 12.65 -6.73
C GLU A 63 -9.86 12.93 -6.80
N VAL A 64 -9.47 14.01 -7.45
CA VAL A 64 -8.06 14.41 -7.61
C VAL A 64 -7.41 14.68 -6.25
N LEU A 65 -8.15 15.30 -5.33
CA LEU A 65 -7.70 15.62 -3.98
C LEU A 65 -7.79 14.42 -3.01
N MET A 66 -8.25 13.24 -3.46
CA MET A 66 -8.48 12.05 -2.65
C MET A 66 -9.43 12.28 -1.46
N LYS A 67 -10.40 13.20 -1.61
CA LYS A 67 -11.37 13.59 -0.57
C LYS A 67 -12.75 12.95 -0.74
N THR A 68 -12.99 12.27 -1.85
CA THR A 68 -14.26 11.57 -2.11
C THR A 68 -14.22 10.13 -1.60
N THR A 69 -15.38 9.56 -1.33
CA THR A 69 -15.49 8.16 -0.92
C THR A 69 -15.54 7.23 -2.13
N LEU A 70 -15.08 5.96 -1.95
CA LEU A 70 -15.21 4.93 -2.98
C LEU A 70 -16.67 4.73 -3.41
N ALA A 71 -17.61 4.79 -2.47
CA ALA A 71 -19.05 4.67 -2.77
C ALA A 71 -19.55 5.81 -3.69
N THR A 72 -19.06 7.03 -3.48
CA THR A 72 -19.39 8.16 -4.36
C THR A 72 -18.78 7.98 -5.75
N LEU A 73 -17.53 7.53 -5.83
CA LEU A 73 -16.85 7.24 -7.11
C LEU A 73 -17.59 6.13 -7.88
N GLU A 74 -17.95 5.04 -7.22
CA GLU A 74 -18.68 3.93 -7.83
C GLU A 74 -20.04 4.37 -8.40
N LYS A 75 -20.79 5.16 -7.61
CA LYS A 75 -22.08 5.70 -8.05
C LYS A 75 -21.94 6.56 -9.32
N VAL A 76 -20.94 7.43 -9.39
CA VAL A 76 -20.73 8.31 -10.55
C VAL A 76 -20.15 7.51 -11.72
N ALA A 77 -19.19 6.61 -11.49
CA ALA A 77 -18.62 5.76 -12.52
C ALA A 77 -19.68 4.89 -13.21
N SER A 78 -20.64 4.33 -12.46
CA SER A 78 -21.73 3.55 -13.03
C SER A 78 -22.59 4.35 -14.01
N GLN A 79 -22.80 5.65 -13.76
CA GLN A 79 -23.54 6.54 -14.67
C GLN A 79 -22.77 6.88 -15.95
N LEU A 80 -21.44 6.68 -15.94
CA LEU A 80 -20.58 6.75 -17.12
C LEU A 80 -20.47 5.41 -17.87
N GLY A 81 -21.18 4.36 -17.39
CA GLY A 81 -21.07 3.00 -17.94
C GLY A 81 -19.76 2.30 -17.52
N CYS A 82 -19.11 2.78 -16.46
CA CYS A 82 -17.84 2.28 -15.98
C CYS A 82 -17.99 1.54 -14.65
N LYS A 83 -17.00 0.69 -14.36
CA LYS A 83 -16.85 -0.01 -13.08
C LYS A 83 -15.71 0.63 -12.28
N LEU A 84 -15.93 0.91 -11.01
CA LEU A 84 -14.85 1.29 -10.10
C LEU A 84 -13.99 0.06 -9.75
N VAL A 85 -12.69 0.23 -9.90
CA VAL A 85 -11.70 -0.73 -9.39
C VAL A 85 -10.74 0.06 -8.51
N TYR A 86 -10.41 -0.47 -7.34
CA TYR A 86 -9.38 0.11 -6.48
C TYR A 86 -8.34 -0.94 -6.11
N ALA A 87 -7.13 -0.51 -5.84
CA ALA A 87 -6.05 -1.36 -5.39
C ALA A 87 -5.11 -0.61 -4.45
N ILE A 88 -4.51 -1.34 -3.52
CA ILE A 88 -3.39 -0.86 -2.71
C ILE A 88 -2.16 -1.57 -3.26
N VAL A 89 -1.27 -0.81 -3.89
CA VAL A 89 -0.10 -1.34 -4.59
C VAL A 89 1.12 -1.15 -3.71
N PRO A 90 1.82 -2.23 -3.32
CA PRO A 90 3.04 -2.12 -2.53
C PRO A 90 4.15 -1.40 -3.31
N GLU A 91 4.85 -0.48 -2.67
CA GLU A 91 6.03 0.19 -3.25
C GLU A 91 7.23 -0.75 -3.39
N LYS A 92 7.30 -1.75 -2.50
CA LYS A 92 8.33 -2.79 -2.48
C LYS A 92 7.70 -4.17 -2.51
N ASN A 93 8.52 -5.19 -2.78
CA ASN A 93 8.08 -6.57 -2.63
C ASN A 93 7.61 -6.83 -1.18
N LEU A 94 6.46 -7.47 -1.02
CA LEU A 94 5.88 -7.76 0.30
C LEU A 94 6.80 -8.60 1.18
N LEU A 95 7.60 -9.50 0.60
CA LEU A 95 8.58 -10.27 1.37
C LEU A 95 9.71 -9.38 1.89
N ASN A 96 10.18 -8.43 1.09
CA ASN A 96 11.21 -7.48 1.52
C ASN A 96 10.70 -6.61 2.68
N ILE A 97 9.43 -6.20 2.66
CA ILE A 97 8.81 -5.44 3.78
C ILE A 97 8.86 -6.26 5.07
N ILE A 98 8.56 -7.57 5.00
CA ILE A 98 8.63 -8.46 6.15
C ILE A 98 10.08 -8.64 6.63
N GLU A 99 11.01 -8.87 5.72
CA GLU A 99 12.42 -9.07 6.02
C GLU A 99 13.07 -7.82 6.63
N GLU A 100 12.83 -6.64 6.06
CA GLU A 100 13.32 -5.36 6.60
C GLU A 100 12.76 -5.09 8.01
N GLN A 101 11.48 -5.39 8.24
CA GLN A 101 10.88 -5.19 9.55
C GLN A 101 11.39 -6.20 10.59
N ALA A 102 11.58 -7.46 10.19
CA ALA A 102 12.14 -8.48 11.07
C ALA A 102 13.59 -8.16 11.45
N GLU A 103 14.38 -7.64 10.52
CA GLU A 103 15.75 -7.19 10.77
C GLU A 103 15.80 -6.01 11.76
N ARG A 104 14.95 -5.00 11.57
CA ARG A 104 14.83 -3.87 12.52
C ARG A 104 14.48 -4.37 13.92
N THR A 105 13.48 -5.24 14.03
CA THR A 105 13.06 -5.81 15.32
C THR A 105 14.16 -6.65 15.95
N ALA A 106 14.94 -7.41 15.16
CA ALA A 106 16.07 -8.19 15.66
C ALA A 106 17.17 -7.27 16.21
N ILE A 107 17.50 -6.20 15.51
CA ILE A 107 18.48 -5.19 15.93
C ILE A 107 18.03 -4.54 17.26
N ASP A 108 16.78 -4.12 17.35
CA ASP A 108 16.27 -3.44 18.54
C ASP A 108 16.27 -4.37 19.78
N ARG A 109 15.87 -5.63 19.61
CA ARG A 109 15.95 -6.63 20.70
C ARG A 109 17.37 -6.92 21.14
N LEU A 110 18.31 -7.01 20.21
CA LEU A 110 19.72 -7.19 20.55
C LEU A 110 20.30 -5.97 21.29
N LYS A 111 19.90 -4.76 20.92
CA LYS A 111 20.30 -3.54 21.65
C LYS A 111 19.74 -3.53 23.07
N GLU A 112 18.49 -3.91 23.30
CA GLU A 112 17.91 -4.01 24.63
C GLU A 112 18.65 -4.99 25.51
N ILE A 113 19.04 -6.15 24.98
CA ILE A 113 19.84 -7.15 25.69
C ILE A 113 21.26 -6.63 25.95
N SER A 114 21.84 -5.91 24.98
CA SER A 114 23.21 -5.38 25.06
C SER A 114 23.30 -4.09 25.88
N HIS A 115 22.19 -3.43 26.23
CA HIS A 115 22.21 -2.20 27.04
C HIS A 115 22.82 -2.41 28.42
N SER A 116 22.99 -3.68 28.86
CA SER A 116 23.77 -4.04 30.05
C SER A 116 25.30 -4.08 29.77
N MET A 117 25.76 -4.07 28.52
CA MET A 117 27.15 -4.31 28.12
C MET A 117 27.77 -3.28 27.18
N ILE A 118 27.02 -2.30 26.65
CA ILE A 118 27.55 -1.34 25.68
C ILE A 118 27.39 0.09 26.23
N LEU A 119 28.27 0.44 27.15
CA LEU A 119 28.60 1.82 27.51
C LEU A 119 29.87 2.32 26.79
N GLU A 120 30.36 1.63 25.78
CA GLU A 120 31.52 2.12 25.01
C GLU A 120 31.36 1.86 23.50
N ASP A 121 31.05 2.95 22.80
CA ASP A 121 31.58 3.41 21.52
C ASP A 121 32.05 2.34 20.53
N GLN A 122 31.10 1.73 19.72
CA GLN A 122 31.53 1.21 18.43
C GLN A 122 30.41 1.24 17.37
N LYS A 123 30.60 2.10 16.40
CA LYS A 123 29.75 2.31 15.21
C LYS A 123 29.83 1.19 14.15
N VAL A 124 30.47 0.09 14.43
CA VAL A 124 30.64 -1.02 13.48
C VAL A 124 29.99 -2.27 14.07
N ILE A 125 28.94 -2.75 13.40
CA ILE A 125 28.35 -4.04 13.73
C ILE A 125 29.41 -5.11 13.48
N ASP A 126 29.88 -5.76 14.53
CA ASP A 126 30.84 -6.86 14.43
C ASP A 126 30.22 -8.05 13.69
N LYS A 127 31.05 -8.81 12.97
CA LYS A 127 30.61 -10.00 12.20
C LYS A 127 29.75 -10.95 13.05
N LYS A 128 30.08 -11.11 14.33
CA LYS A 128 29.32 -11.93 15.28
C LYS A 128 27.92 -11.36 15.59
N GLN A 129 27.81 -10.04 15.68
CA GLN A 129 26.52 -9.37 15.86
C GLN A 129 25.65 -9.52 14.61
N GLN A 130 26.25 -9.45 13.43
CA GLN A 130 25.53 -9.67 12.15
C GLN A 130 24.96 -11.08 12.07
N GLU A 131 25.72 -12.11 12.47
CA GLU A 131 25.24 -13.47 12.53
C GLU A 131 24.09 -13.63 13.52
N GLN A 132 24.16 -12.99 14.69
CA GLN A 132 23.08 -13.01 15.68
C GLN A 132 21.81 -12.33 15.17
N ILE A 133 21.94 -11.20 14.46
CA ILE A 133 20.82 -10.50 13.84
C ILE A 133 20.12 -11.43 12.83
N GLU A 134 20.90 -12.12 11.99
CA GLU A 134 20.33 -12.99 10.96
C GLU A 134 19.60 -14.20 11.58
N ILE A 135 20.18 -14.83 12.60
CA ILE A 135 19.53 -15.95 13.31
C ILE A 135 18.22 -15.48 13.95
N LEU A 136 18.23 -14.34 14.66
CA LEU A 136 17.03 -13.81 15.31
C LEU A 136 15.96 -13.38 14.30
N LYS A 137 16.36 -12.76 13.19
CA LYS A 137 15.49 -12.41 12.07
C LYS A 137 14.77 -13.65 11.53
N GLU A 138 15.52 -14.73 11.25
CA GLU A 138 14.92 -15.96 10.77
C GLU A 138 13.95 -16.59 11.78
N GLU A 139 14.28 -16.57 13.05
CA GLU A 139 13.41 -17.06 14.12
C GLU A 139 12.12 -16.25 14.20
N LEU A 140 12.21 -14.92 14.18
CA LEU A 140 11.05 -14.03 14.19
C LEU A 140 10.12 -14.30 13.01
N ILE A 141 10.67 -14.46 11.82
CA ILE A 141 9.91 -14.73 10.60
C ILE A 141 9.21 -16.09 10.67
N LYS A 142 9.91 -17.13 11.13
CA LYS A 142 9.39 -18.51 11.14
C LYS A 142 8.37 -18.74 12.26
N ASN A 143 8.66 -18.25 13.45
CA ASN A 143 7.93 -18.62 14.66
C ASN A 143 7.04 -17.52 15.22
N ASN A 144 7.46 -16.25 15.10
CA ASN A 144 6.85 -15.11 15.78
C ASN A 144 6.60 -13.89 14.90
N ILE A 145 6.21 -14.11 13.63
CA ILE A 145 6.06 -13.03 12.66
C ILE A 145 5.12 -11.88 13.10
N LYS A 146 4.18 -12.13 14.00
CA LYS A 146 3.29 -11.08 14.50
C LYS A 146 4.02 -10.06 15.38
N THR A 147 5.09 -10.47 16.04
CA THR A 147 5.84 -9.61 16.97
C THR A 147 6.74 -8.61 16.28
N ILE A 148 7.00 -8.78 14.97
CA ILE A 148 7.80 -7.79 14.23
C ILE A 148 7.05 -6.48 13.98
N TRP A 149 5.73 -6.45 14.17
CA TRP A 149 4.87 -5.29 13.92
C TRP A 149 4.47 -4.53 15.20
N GLN A 150 5.05 -4.87 16.34
CA GLN A 150 4.77 -4.26 17.65
C GLN A 150 5.70 -3.09 17.95
#